data_dcc4a37521777cfba2a12a171d6ba6f9
#
_entry.id   dcc4a37521777cfba2a12a171d6ba6f9
#
_cell.length_a   1.000
_cell.length_b   1.000
_cell.length_c   1.000
_cell.angle_alpha   90.00
_cell.angle_beta   90.00
_cell.angle_gamma   90.00
#
_symmetry.space_group_name_H-M   'P 1'
#
loop_
_entity.id
_entity.type
_entity.pdbx_description
1 polymer ?
#
loop_
_entity_poly.entity_id
_entity_poly.type
_entity_poly.pdbx_seq_one_letter_code
_entity_poly.pdbx_strand_id
1 'polypeptide(L)' 'MPYVNITWLEGRTVDQKRKVAQRITQVLMEEAGARSESTHVVFVDVPSTNFAAGGVTVADKKHTP' A
#
# COMPACT_ATOMS: atom_id res chain seq x y z
N MET A 1 1.81 -19.21 2.94
CA MET A 1 1.24 -18.13 3.76
C MET A 1 1.64 -16.79 3.17
N PRO A 2 0.78 -16.13 2.26
CA PRO A 2 1.20 -14.90 1.59
C PRO A 2 1.24 -13.71 2.54
N TYR A 3 2.21 -12.85 2.30
CA TYR A 3 2.41 -11.63 3.06
C TYR A 3 2.66 -10.49 2.07
N VAL A 4 1.72 -9.53 2.00
CA VAL A 4 1.81 -8.41 1.06
C VAL A 4 2.07 -7.13 1.82
N ASN A 5 3.10 -6.43 1.44
CA ASN A 5 3.49 -5.17 2.06
C ASN A 5 3.32 -4.05 1.04
N ILE A 6 2.52 -3.06 1.39
CA ILE A 6 2.26 -1.93 0.49
C ILE A 6 2.75 -0.67 1.16
N THR A 7 3.78 -0.09 0.58
CA THR A 7 4.31 1.20 1.02
C THR A 7 3.85 2.26 0.05
N TRP A 8 3.15 3.26 0.56
CA TRP A 8 2.65 4.35 -0.26
C TRP A 8 2.60 5.64 0.54
N LEU A 9 2.37 6.74 -0.15
CA LEU A 9 2.18 8.03 0.52
C LEU A 9 0.90 7.99 1.36
N GLU A 10 0.92 8.62 2.51
CA GLU A 10 -0.26 8.76 3.36
C GLU A 10 -1.36 9.52 2.62
N GLY A 11 -2.58 9.31 3.04
CA GLY A 11 -3.73 10.01 2.48
C GLY A 11 -4.86 9.10 2.04
N ARG A 12 -4.64 7.78 1.98
CA ARG A 12 -5.73 6.86 1.66
C ARG A 12 -6.66 6.73 2.84
N THR A 13 -7.95 6.65 2.55
CA THR A 13 -8.96 6.48 3.60
C THR A 13 -8.96 5.05 4.12
N VAL A 14 -9.56 4.86 5.28
CA VAL A 14 -9.74 3.51 5.85
C VAL A 14 -10.56 2.64 4.90
N ASP A 15 -11.57 3.22 4.26
CA ASP A 15 -12.41 2.47 3.31
C ASP A 15 -11.63 2.02 2.08
N GLN A 16 -10.75 2.87 1.57
CA GLN A 16 -9.89 2.50 0.45
C GLN A 16 -8.98 1.33 0.84
N LYS A 17 -8.40 1.37 2.03
CA LYS A 17 -7.55 0.27 2.52
C LYS A 17 -8.33 -1.02 2.66
N ARG A 18 -9.57 -0.95 3.17
CA ARG A 18 -10.42 -2.14 3.28
C ARG A 18 -10.64 -2.80 1.92
N LYS A 19 -10.96 -1.98 0.92
CA LYS A 19 -11.23 -2.50 -0.43
C LYS A 19 -9.98 -3.06 -1.08
N VAL A 20 -8.84 -2.41 -0.92
CA VAL A 20 -7.58 -2.91 -1.45
C VAL A 20 -7.22 -4.24 -0.80
N ALA A 21 -7.35 -4.33 0.52
CA ALA A 21 -7.07 -5.58 1.24
C ALA A 21 -7.96 -6.72 0.75
N GLN A 22 -9.26 -6.45 0.57
CA GLN A 22 -10.20 -7.46 0.09
C GLN A 22 -9.83 -7.95 -1.31
N ARG A 23 -9.52 -7.03 -2.22
CA ARG A 23 -9.24 -7.41 -3.61
C ARG A 23 -7.89 -8.13 -3.76
N ILE A 24 -6.88 -7.71 -3.01
CA ILE A 24 -5.60 -8.40 -3.03
C ILE A 24 -5.76 -9.82 -2.49
N THR A 25 -6.47 -9.97 -1.39
CA THR A 25 -6.75 -11.30 -0.81
C THR A 25 -7.48 -12.17 -1.82
N GLN A 26 -8.48 -11.60 -2.50
CA GLN A 26 -9.26 -12.33 -3.51
C GLN A 26 -8.37 -12.84 -4.64
N VAL A 27 -7.49 -11.98 -5.15
CA VAL A 27 -6.57 -12.35 -6.24
C VAL A 27 -5.66 -13.50 -5.81
N LEU A 28 -5.12 -13.42 -4.61
CA LEU A 28 -4.22 -14.47 -4.10
C LEU A 28 -4.95 -15.79 -3.87
N MET A 29 -6.21 -15.73 -3.45
CA MET A 29 -7.03 -16.94 -3.33
C MET A 29 -7.29 -17.57 -4.71
N GLU A 30 -7.68 -16.75 -5.68
CA GLU A 30 -8.05 -17.23 -7.00
C GLU A 30 -6.86 -17.71 -7.83
N GLU A 31 -5.77 -16.96 -7.79
CA GLU A 31 -4.63 -17.21 -8.67
C GLU A 31 -3.55 -18.07 -8.02
N ALA A 32 -3.40 -17.98 -6.71
CA ALA A 32 -2.31 -18.67 -6.00
C ALA A 32 -2.79 -19.76 -5.04
N GLY A 33 -4.09 -19.95 -4.94
CA GLY A 33 -4.64 -20.96 -4.03
C GLY A 33 -4.43 -20.63 -2.55
N ALA A 34 -4.22 -19.37 -2.23
CA ALA A 34 -4.01 -18.96 -0.85
C ALA A 34 -5.32 -19.02 -0.05
N ARG A 35 -5.20 -19.24 1.25
CA ARG A 35 -6.34 -19.22 2.15
C ARG A 35 -6.51 -17.81 2.68
N SER A 36 -7.75 -17.34 2.79
CA SER A 36 -8.01 -15.96 3.20
C SER A 36 -7.46 -15.68 4.61
N GLU A 37 -7.63 -16.58 5.54
CA GLU A 37 -7.17 -16.39 6.92
C GLU A 37 -5.65 -16.42 7.05
N SER A 38 -4.92 -16.91 6.04
CA SER A 38 -3.45 -16.94 6.04
C SER A 38 -2.85 -15.85 5.17
N THR A 39 -3.68 -15.03 4.53
CA THR A 39 -3.21 -13.97 3.63
C THR A 39 -3.18 -12.66 4.42
N HIS A 40 -1.98 -12.09 4.52
CA HIS A 40 -1.76 -10.86 5.29
C HIS A 40 -1.44 -9.71 4.35
N VAL A 41 -2.11 -8.58 4.55
CA VAL A 41 -1.84 -7.36 3.78
C VAL A 41 -1.53 -6.25 4.79
N VAL A 42 -0.36 -5.66 4.66
CA VAL A 42 0.12 -4.60 5.55
C VAL A 42 0.29 -3.32 4.75
N PHE A 43 -0.24 -2.24 5.28
CA PHE A 43 -0.09 -0.92 4.69
C PHE A 43 0.89 -0.10 5.50
N VAL A 44 1.87 0.49 4.82
CA VAL A 44 2.82 1.40 5.44
C VAL A 44 2.60 2.78 4.82
N ASP A 45 1.95 3.64 5.57
CA ASP A 45 1.70 5.02 5.15
C ASP A 45 2.92 5.85 5.49
N VAL A 46 3.49 6.52 4.48
CA VAL A 46 4.65 7.36 4.70
C VAL A 46 4.31 8.83 4.41
N PRO A 47 4.77 9.75 5.27
CA PRO A 47 4.57 11.16 5.00
C PRO A 47 5.40 11.61 3.78
N SER A 48 4.96 12.69 3.15
CA SER A 48 5.62 13.20 1.94
C SER A 48 7.08 13.58 2.17
N THR A 49 7.45 13.88 3.40
CA THR A 49 8.84 14.18 3.78
C THR A 49 9.72 12.93 3.80
N ASN A 50 9.11 11.75 3.84
CA ASN A 50 9.81 10.48 3.97
C ASN A 50 9.83 9.68 2.66
N PHE A 51 9.35 10.27 1.57
CA PHE A 51 9.24 9.59 0.29
C PHE A 51 9.94 10.43 -0.77
N ALA A 52 11.02 9.91 -1.33
CA ALA A 52 11.82 10.65 -2.30
C ALA A 52 12.00 9.83 -3.57
N ALA A 53 12.09 10.52 -4.69
CA ALA A 53 12.46 9.93 -5.97
C ALA A 53 13.45 10.88 -6.65
N GLY A 54 14.53 10.32 -7.21
CA GLY A 54 15.56 11.13 -7.84
C GLY A 54 16.25 12.10 -6.88
N GLY A 55 16.25 11.75 -5.58
CA GLY A 55 16.88 12.58 -4.56
C GLY A 55 16.02 13.73 -4.06
N VAL A 56 14.76 13.82 -4.50
CA VAL A 56 13.87 14.91 -4.10
C VAL A 56 12.63 14.31 -3.41
N THR A 57 12.31 14.82 -2.23
CA THR A 57 11.11 14.36 -1.50
C THR A 57 9.84 14.83 -2.19
N VAL A 58 8.75 14.10 -2.00
CA VAL A 58 7.45 14.50 -2.52
C VAL A 58 7.02 15.84 -1.92
N ALA A 59 7.34 16.06 -0.64
CA ALA A 59 7.05 17.33 0.01
C ALA A 59 7.69 18.51 -0.74
N ASP A 60 8.94 18.36 -1.15
CA ASP A 60 9.64 19.41 -1.89
C ASP A 60 9.11 19.59 -3.31
N LYS A 61 8.73 18.49 -3.95
CA LYS A 61 8.14 18.57 -5.30
C LYS A 61 6.84 19.35 -5.33
N LYS A 62 6.05 19.25 -4.26
CA LYS A 62 4.78 19.98 -4.16
C LYS A 62 4.97 21.49 -4.07
N HIS A 63 6.13 21.94 -3.63
CA HIS A 63 6.45 23.36 -3.47
C HIS A 63 7.25 23.93 -4.62
N THR A 64 7.55 23.11 -5.62
CA THR A 64 8.25 23.57 -6.82
C THR A 64 7.25 24.19 -7.78
N PRO A 65 7.47 25.44 -8.23
CA PRO A 65 6.57 26.07 -9.18
C PRO A 65 6.56 25.37 -10.54
#